data_f47bc10f444e161df176681a8904d2e8
#
_entry.id   f47bc10f444e161df176681a8904d2e8
#
_cell.length_a   1.000
_cell.length_b   1.000
_cell.length_c   1.000
_cell.angle_alpha   90.00
_cell.angle_beta   90.00
_cell.angle_gamma   90.00
#
_symmetry.space_group_name_H-M   'P 1'
#
loop_
_entity.id
_entity.type
_entity.pdbx_description
1 polymer ?
#
loop_
_entity_poly.entity_id
_entity_poly.type
_entity_poly.pdbx_seq_one_letter_code
_entity_poly.pdbx_strand_id
1 'polypeptide(L)'
;MKAKVSGTKKKINGTTFLLMITILLFVVMYAAGMIVFNDKGFAKPQMFLNLFISNAGLLVIAMGETIVMITAGIDISVGSVTALVCMVAANQMENHGASAYTALLMALVIGLLFGLVQGFLVSYLEIQPF
;
A
#
# COMPACT_ATOMS: atom_id res chain seq x y z
N MET A 1 -49.47 -21.02 19.09
CA MET A 1 -48.69 -20.83 17.83
C MET A 1 -47.37 -20.19 18.19
N LYS A 2 -46.25 -20.96 18.26
CA LYS A 2 -44.92 -20.43 18.57
C LYS A 2 -44.21 -20.14 17.25
N ALA A 3 -43.96 -18.87 16.96
CA ALA A 3 -43.19 -18.45 15.82
C ALA A 3 -41.72 -18.88 15.99
N LYS A 4 -41.28 -19.76 15.12
CA LYS A 4 -39.89 -20.25 15.03
C LYS A 4 -39.04 -19.15 14.39
N VAL A 5 -38.30 -18.41 15.21
CA VAL A 5 -37.29 -17.45 14.73
C VAL A 5 -36.20 -18.26 14.05
N SER A 6 -36.25 -18.31 12.73
CA SER A 6 -35.17 -18.85 11.88
C SER A 6 -33.98 -17.90 11.91
N GLY A 7 -32.98 -18.21 12.71
CA GLY A 7 -31.69 -17.50 12.68
C GLY A 7 -31.00 -17.74 11.36
N THR A 8 -31.04 -16.76 10.47
CA THR A 8 -30.31 -16.78 9.21
C THR A 8 -28.83 -16.76 9.52
N LYS A 9 -28.17 -17.91 9.45
CA LYS A 9 -26.69 -17.98 9.50
C LYS A 9 -26.16 -17.17 8.31
N LYS A 10 -25.65 -15.98 8.59
CA LYS A 10 -25.02 -15.10 7.61
C LYS A 10 -23.83 -15.84 7.01
N LYS A 11 -23.96 -16.29 5.76
CA LYS A 11 -22.88 -17.00 5.05
C LYS A 11 -21.76 -16.00 4.85
N ILE A 12 -20.63 -16.22 5.51
CA ILE A 12 -19.44 -15.35 5.39
C ILE A 12 -18.96 -15.47 3.95
N ASN A 13 -18.91 -14.35 3.22
CA ASN A 13 -18.38 -14.32 1.87
C ASN A 13 -16.88 -14.65 1.92
N GLY A 14 -16.35 -15.37 0.89
CA GLY A 14 -14.95 -15.77 0.86
C GLY A 14 -13.98 -14.59 1.03
N THR A 15 -14.32 -13.44 0.45
CA THR A 15 -13.53 -12.19 0.61
C THR A 15 -13.50 -11.72 2.06
N THR A 16 -14.64 -11.74 2.77
CA THR A 16 -14.70 -11.36 4.19
C THR A 16 -13.90 -12.33 5.06
N PHE A 17 -13.91 -13.61 4.71
CA PHE A 17 -13.12 -14.64 5.42
C PHE A 17 -11.61 -14.40 5.25
N LEU A 18 -11.14 -14.13 4.03
CA LEU A 18 -9.74 -13.81 3.75
C LEU A 18 -9.29 -12.54 4.49
N LEU A 19 -10.12 -11.50 4.50
CA LEU A 19 -9.84 -10.26 5.20
C LEU A 19 -9.73 -10.49 6.72
N MET A 20 -10.61 -11.30 7.30
CA MET A 20 -10.53 -11.67 8.72
C MET A 20 -9.23 -12.42 9.04
N ILE A 21 -8.79 -13.33 8.16
CA ILE A 21 -7.52 -14.06 8.33
C ILE A 21 -6.34 -13.08 8.31
N THR A 22 -6.32 -12.14 7.37
CA THR A 22 -5.23 -11.15 7.26
C THR A 22 -5.14 -10.28 8.51
N ILE A 23 -6.28 -9.78 9.00
CA ILE A 23 -6.32 -9.01 10.26
C ILE A 23 -5.87 -9.86 11.45
N LEU A 24 -6.33 -11.11 11.54
CA LEU A 24 -5.94 -12.02 12.61
C LEU A 24 -4.44 -12.27 12.61
N LEU A 25 -3.86 -12.55 11.42
CA LEU A 25 -2.42 -12.75 11.28
C LEU A 25 -1.63 -11.52 11.72
N PHE A 26 -2.07 -10.32 11.32
CA PHE A 26 -1.43 -9.08 11.75
C PHE A 26 -1.45 -8.94 13.28
N VAL A 27 -2.61 -9.15 13.91
CA VAL A 27 -2.77 -9.06 15.37
C VAL A 27 -1.90 -10.10 16.08
N VAL A 28 -1.87 -11.34 15.61
CA VAL A 28 -1.06 -12.42 16.21
C VAL A 28 0.43 -12.11 16.09
N MET A 29 0.89 -11.68 14.91
CA MET A 29 2.29 -11.32 14.71
C MET A 29 2.70 -10.11 15.54
N TYR A 30 1.84 -9.10 15.66
CA TYR A 30 2.11 -7.93 16.48
C TYR A 30 2.16 -8.29 17.98
N ALA A 31 1.23 -9.13 18.45
CA ALA A 31 1.23 -9.64 19.82
C ALA A 31 2.48 -10.47 20.13
N ALA A 32 2.89 -11.34 19.21
CA ALA A 32 4.13 -12.10 19.34
C ALA A 32 5.35 -11.16 19.41
N GLY A 33 5.38 -10.11 18.58
CA GLY A 33 6.42 -9.07 18.63
C GLY A 33 6.47 -8.34 19.98
N MET A 34 5.31 -8.03 20.58
CA MET A 34 5.26 -7.42 21.92
C MET A 34 5.86 -8.32 22.99
N ILE A 35 5.67 -9.63 22.88
CA ILE A 35 6.22 -10.60 23.86
C ILE A 35 7.74 -10.76 23.66
N VAL A 36 8.17 -10.99 22.42
CA VAL A 36 9.59 -11.28 22.10
C VAL A 36 10.48 -10.05 22.26
N PHE A 37 9.99 -8.86 21.93
CA PHE A 37 10.75 -7.60 21.94
C PHE A 37 10.32 -6.65 23.05
N ASN A 38 9.79 -7.17 24.16
CA ASN A 38 9.34 -6.36 25.30
C ASN A 38 10.45 -5.46 25.83
N ASP A 39 11.68 -5.97 25.94
CA ASP A 39 12.85 -5.23 26.42
C ASP A 39 13.23 -4.03 25.53
N LYS A 40 12.85 -4.07 24.25
CA LYS A 40 13.08 -2.98 23.28
C LYS A 40 11.95 -1.97 23.23
N GLY A 41 10.98 -2.08 24.13
CA GLY A 41 9.85 -1.15 24.21
C GLY A 41 8.83 -1.31 23.07
N PHE A 42 8.75 -2.50 22.47
CA PHE A 42 7.83 -2.79 21.37
C PHE A 42 6.35 -2.65 21.77
N ALA A 43 6.03 -2.82 23.05
CA ALA A 43 4.69 -2.61 23.60
C ALA A 43 4.28 -1.13 23.74
N LYS A 44 5.19 -0.18 23.50
CA LYS A 44 4.88 1.25 23.60
C LYS A 44 4.04 1.71 22.39
N PRO A 45 3.01 2.57 22.57
CA PRO A 45 2.23 3.14 21.47
C PRO A 45 3.08 3.83 20.39
N GLN A 46 4.21 4.42 20.82
CA GLN A 46 5.16 5.06 19.91
C GLN A 46 5.73 4.07 18.87
N MET A 47 5.95 2.81 19.26
CA MET A 47 6.44 1.79 18.34
C MET A 47 5.42 1.47 17.24
N PHE A 48 4.14 1.41 17.62
CA PHE A 48 3.06 1.23 16.65
C PHE A 48 3.01 2.39 15.63
N LEU A 49 3.12 3.63 16.10
CA LEU A 49 3.19 4.81 15.23
C LEU A 49 4.42 4.79 14.33
N ASN A 50 5.57 4.36 14.86
CA ASN A 50 6.80 4.23 14.08
C ASN A 50 6.68 3.21 12.94
N LEU A 51 5.88 2.15 13.09
CA LEU A 51 5.59 1.21 12.01
C LEU A 51 4.89 1.90 10.83
N PHE A 52 3.93 2.79 11.09
CA PHE A 52 3.27 3.56 10.05
C PHE A 52 4.23 4.55 9.38
N ILE A 53 5.03 5.25 10.17
CA ILE A 53 6.02 6.22 9.64
C ILE A 53 7.04 5.51 8.76
N SER A 54 7.60 4.40 9.22
CA SER A 54 8.60 3.63 8.48
C SER A 54 8.06 3.00 7.19
N ASN A 55 6.75 2.71 7.15
CA ASN A 55 6.10 2.10 5.99
C ASN A 55 5.19 3.09 5.24
N ALA A 56 5.29 4.39 5.51
CA ALA A 56 4.43 5.40 4.90
C ALA A 56 4.47 5.35 3.35
N GLY A 57 5.65 5.18 2.77
CA GLY A 57 5.81 5.03 1.32
C GLY A 57 5.04 3.83 0.75
N LEU A 58 5.14 2.67 1.41
CA LEU A 58 4.39 1.47 1.01
C LEU A 58 2.87 1.66 1.15
N LEU A 59 2.42 2.39 2.17
CA LEU A 59 1.00 2.69 2.35
C LEU A 59 0.46 3.55 1.21
N VAL A 60 1.22 4.57 0.79
CA VAL A 60 0.83 5.42 -0.35
C VAL A 60 0.78 4.61 -1.65
N ILE A 61 1.78 3.76 -1.90
CA ILE A 61 1.79 2.86 -3.06
C ILE A 61 0.58 1.91 -3.01
N ALA A 62 0.29 1.30 -1.86
CA ALA A 62 -0.85 0.39 -1.71
C ALA A 62 -2.20 1.09 -1.96
N MET A 63 -2.35 2.37 -1.59
CA MET A 63 -3.53 3.17 -1.93
C MET A 63 -3.67 3.36 -3.44
N GLY A 64 -2.57 3.69 -4.13
CA GLY A 64 -2.53 3.81 -5.59
C GLY A 64 -2.92 2.50 -6.28
N GLU A 65 -2.30 1.39 -5.90
CA GLU A 65 -2.61 0.05 -6.40
C GLU A 65 -4.07 -0.35 -6.16
N THR A 66 -4.62 0.02 -5.01
CA THR A 66 -6.04 -0.25 -4.72
C THR A 66 -6.96 0.42 -5.74
N ILE A 67 -6.65 1.65 -6.17
CA ILE A 67 -7.43 2.35 -7.19
C ILE A 67 -7.33 1.62 -8.53
N VAL A 68 -6.12 1.20 -8.92
CA VAL A 68 -5.90 0.43 -10.16
C VAL A 68 -6.66 -0.91 -10.11
N MET A 69 -6.63 -1.63 -9.01
CA MET A 69 -7.36 -2.89 -8.85
C MET A 69 -8.88 -2.73 -8.91
N ILE A 70 -9.44 -1.61 -8.44
CA ILE A 70 -10.87 -1.31 -8.55
C ILE A 70 -11.30 -1.19 -10.01
N THR A 71 -10.40 -0.71 -10.89
CA THR A 71 -10.63 -0.64 -12.34
C THR A 71 -10.36 -1.97 -13.08
N ALA A 72 -10.17 -3.05 -12.32
CA ALA A 72 -9.84 -4.40 -12.82
C ALA A 72 -8.49 -4.49 -13.55
N GLY A 73 -7.55 -3.59 -13.25
CA GLY A 73 -6.18 -3.61 -13.75
C GLY A 73 -5.19 -4.08 -12.69
N ILE A 74 -4.01 -4.48 -13.14
CA ILE A 74 -2.83 -4.73 -12.28
C ILE A 74 -1.69 -3.90 -12.84
N ASP A 75 -1.11 -3.00 -12.02
CA ASP A 75 0.04 -2.20 -12.45
C ASP A 75 1.36 -2.86 -12.04
N ILE A 76 1.96 -3.62 -12.97
CA ILE A 76 3.26 -4.27 -12.74
C ILE A 76 4.40 -3.23 -12.75
N SER A 77 4.18 -2.03 -13.29
CA SER A 77 5.22 -1.02 -13.45
C SER A 77 5.55 -0.28 -12.15
N VAL A 78 4.70 -0.36 -11.14
CA VAL A 78 4.81 0.40 -9.88
C VAL A 78 6.17 0.20 -9.20
N GLY A 79 6.70 -1.01 -9.22
CA GLY A 79 8.02 -1.31 -8.66
C GLY A 79 9.16 -0.60 -9.38
N SER A 80 9.16 -0.64 -10.72
CA SER A 80 10.18 0.00 -11.56
C SER A 80 10.10 1.52 -11.52
N VAL A 81 8.89 2.09 -11.54
CA VAL A 81 8.69 3.54 -11.41
C VAL A 81 9.15 4.04 -10.04
N THR A 82 8.82 3.30 -8.97
CA THR A 82 9.29 3.63 -7.62
C THR A 82 10.82 3.60 -7.54
N ALA A 83 11.47 2.56 -8.09
CA ALA A 83 12.92 2.47 -8.11
C ALA A 83 13.55 3.65 -8.88
N LEU A 84 13.01 4.01 -10.06
CA LEU A 84 13.46 5.15 -10.83
C LEU A 84 13.34 6.46 -10.04
N VAL A 85 12.19 6.70 -9.43
CA VAL A 85 11.96 7.91 -8.61
C VAL A 85 12.94 7.97 -7.44
N CYS A 86 13.16 6.87 -6.73
CA CYS A 86 14.12 6.82 -5.63
C CYS A 86 15.55 7.11 -6.11
N MET A 87 15.98 6.53 -7.24
CA MET A 87 17.30 6.77 -7.80
C MET A 87 17.50 8.23 -8.23
N VAL A 88 16.52 8.82 -8.90
CA VAL A 88 16.58 10.23 -9.34
C VAL A 88 16.61 11.15 -8.12
N ALA A 89 15.74 10.92 -7.14
CA ALA A 89 15.68 11.71 -5.91
C ALA A 89 17.02 11.66 -5.14
N ALA A 90 17.56 10.46 -4.94
CA ALA A 90 18.84 10.26 -4.26
C ALA A 90 19.98 10.97 -5.00
N ASN A 91 20.09 10.77 -6.32
CA ASN A 91 21.13 11.42 -7.14
C ASN A 91 21.06 12.94 -7.07
N GLN A 92 19.85 13.51 -7.11
CA GLN A 92 19.68 14.96 -7.03
C GLN A 92 20.07 15.51 -5.66
N MET A 93 19.74 14.79 -4.59
CA MET A 93 20.09 15.22 -3.24
C MET A 93 21.59 15.05 -2.94
N GLU A 94 22.19 13.92 -3.33
CA GLU A 94 23.57 13.59 -3.01
C GLU A 94 24.57 14.31 -3.92
N ASN A 95 24.35 14.31 -5.23
CA ASN A 95 25.34 14.82 -6.21
C ASN A 95 25.10 16.26 -6.63
N HIS A 96 23.87 16.76 -6.55
CA HIS A 96 23.51 18.12 -6.98
C HIS A 96 23.08 19.02 -5.83
N GLY A 97 23.09 18.53 -4.59
CA GLY A 97 22.73 19.33 -3.41
C GLY A 97 21.27 19.83 -3.43
N ALA A 98 20.39 19.14 -4.17
CA ALA A 98 19.00 19.53 -4.28
C ALA A 98 18.29 19.40 -2.92
N SER A 99 17.37 20.33 -2.63
CA SER A 99 16.57 20.25 -1.41
C SER A 99 15.56 19.09 -1.50
N ALA A 100 15.08 18.62 -0.34
CA ALA A 100 14.04 17.61 -0.28
C ALA A 100 12.76 17.99 -1.05
N TYR A 101 12.43 19.29 -1.09
CA TYR A 101 11.30 19.80 -1.88
C TYR A 101 11.51 19.62 -3.38
N THR A 102 12.72 19.88 -3.87
CA THR A 102 13.07 19.68 -5.28
C THR A 102 12.97 18.21 -5.66
N ALA A 103 13.50 17.32 -4.81
CA ALA A 103 13.41 15.88 -5.02
C ALA A 103 11.94 15.40 -5.05
N LEU A 104 11.10 15.92 -4.14
CA LEU A 104 9.67 15.62 -4.11
C LEU A 104 8.96 16.09 -5.37
N LEU A 105 9.21 17.30 -5.83
CA LEU A 105 8.62 17.83 -7.07
C LEU A 105 9.03 16.99 -8.28
N MET A 106 10.29 16.58 -8.37
CA MET A 106 10.76 15.68 -9.43
C MET A 106 10.06 14.32 -9.38
N ALA A 107 9.90 13.76 -8.19
CA ALA A 107 9.16 12.52 -7.99
C ALA A 107 7.72 12.62 -8.50
N LEU A 108 7.02 13.71 -8.16
CA LEU A 108 5.65 13.98 -8.63
C LEU A 108 5.58 14.14 -10.16
N VAL A 109 6.52 14.85 -10.76
CA VAL A 109 6.57 15.04 -12.23
C VAL A 109 6.80 13.69 -12.93
N ILE A 110 7.76 12.90 -12.46
CA ILE A 110 8.04 11.57 -13.03
C ILE A 110 6.81 10.67 -12.90
N GLY A 111 6.21 10.59 -11.72
CA GLY A 111 5.00 9.79 -11.49
C GLY A 111 3.83 10.23 -12.37
N LEU A 112 3.62 11.55 -12.52
CA LEU A 112 2.59 12.10 -13.39
C LEU A 112 2.81 11.75 -14.86
N LEU A 113 4.04 11.87 -15.36
CA LEU A 113 4.39 11.54 -16.74
C LEU A 113 4.14 10.05 -17.02
N PHE A 114 4.61 9.16 -16.16
CA PHE A 114 4.36 7.73 -16.30
C PHE A 114 2.86 7.41 -16.21
N GLY A 115 2.14 7.99 -15.27
CA GLY A 115 0.70 7.80 -15.14
C GLY A 115 -0.09 8.29 -16.36
N LEU A 116 0.29 9.43 -16.94
CA LEU A 116 -0.33 9.93 -18.17
C LEU A 116 -0.06 9.01 -19.36
N VAL A 117 1.18 8.54 -19.54
CA VAL A 117 1.53 7.62 -20.63
C VAL A 117 0.76 6.30 -20.47
N GLN A 118 0.77 5.72 -19.29
CA GLN A 118 0.03 4.47 -19.02
C GLN A 118 -1.48 4.65 -19.20
N GLY A 119 -2.05 5.72 -18.65
CA GLY A 119 -3.47 6.03 -18.80
C GLY A 119 -3.86 6.22 -20.26
N PHE A 120 -3.01 6.88 -21.07
CA PHE A 120 -3.23 7.00 -22.51
C PHE A 120 -3.18 5.65 -23.22
N LEU A 121 -2.19 4.81 -22.92
CA LEU A 121 -2.05 3.48 -23.54
C LEU A 121 -3.25 2.59 -23.23
N VAL A 122 -3.71 2.56 -21.99
CA VAL A 122 -4.86 1.75 -21.56
C VAL A 122 -6.16 2.30 -22.15
N SER A 123 -6.35 3.62 -22.12
CA SER A 123 -7.63 4.24 -22.51
C SER A 123 -7.82 4.37 -24.02
N TYR A 124 -6.76 4.68 -24.76
CA TYR A 124 -6.84 4.93 -26.20
C TYR A 124 -6.43 3.74 -27.07
N LEU A 125 -5.45 2.96 -26.63
CA LEU A 125 -4.97 1.81 -27.39
C LEU A 125 -5.63 0.50 -26.96
N GLU A 126 -6.57 0.57 -25.98
CA GLU A 126 -7.29 -0.59 -25.44
C GLU A 126 -6.35 -1.74 -25.02
N ILE A 127 -5.10 -1.39 -24.66
CA ILE A 127 -4.15 -2.36 -24.15
C ILE A 127 -4.65 -2.80 -22.79
N GLN A 128 -5.01 -4.07 -22.68
CA GLN A 128 -5.52 -4.60 -21.42
C GLN A 128 -4.45 -4.43 -20.32
N PRO A 129 -4.76 -3.78 -19.22
CA PRO A 129 -3.93 -3.84 -18.02
C PRO A 129 -3.90 -5.31 -17.57
N PHE A 130 -2.73 -5.84 -17.33
CA PHE A 130 -2.55 -7.24 -16.91
C PHE A 130 -3.34 -7.56 -15.66
#